data_19774bd64e7e3be6092bca975e283570
#
_entry.id   19774bd64e7e3be6092bca975e283570
#
_cell.length_a   1.000
_cell.length_b   1.000
_cell.length_c   1.000
_cell.angle_alpha   90.00
_cell.angle_beta   90.00
_cell.angle_gamma   90.00
#
_symmetry.space_group_name_H-M   'P 1'
#
loop_
_entity.id
_entity.type
_entity.pdbx_description
1 polymer ?
#
loop_
_entity_poly.entity_id
_entity_poly.type
_entity_poly.pdbx_seq_one_letter_code
_entity_poly.pdbx_strand_id
1 'polypeptide(L)'
;MPNGIYAKKFSDAHSDPRWSGNAIGFMGRFEESRKGLSVLIEALPAIIEKIPDVRVIVAGPGNPATILDQMQPHLRQRFTFLGRISEEDKANFMSSVAIYVAPNTGGESFGIILAEALAGGASVLASDIPAFDSLLGHGKYGSLFQSENSEDLAERAIELLNNPELRRTIAKAGREYAQSFDWDVVAERIYDVYEMAMVGHDGVTLSSDNRAWNKLLGRN
;
A
#
# COMPACT_ATOMS: atom_id res chain seq x y z
N MET A 1 0.28 14.14 -10.46
CA MET A 1 -1.13 13.91 -10.13
C MET A 1 -1.22 12.66 -9.28
N PRO A 2 -2.04 12.63 -8.22
CA PRO A 2 -2.28 11.41 -7.46
C PRO A 2 -3.06 10.39 -8.30
N ASN A 3 -2.83 9.11 -8.06
CA ASN A 3 -3.70 8.07 -8.59
C ASN A 3 -4.97 7.99 -7.73
N GLY A 4 -6.10 7.62 -8.36
CA GLY A 4 -7.33 7.36 -7.65
C GLY A 4 -7.45 5.91 -7.17
N ILE A 5 -8.22 5.70 -6.10
CA ILE A 5 -8.66 4.40 -5.61
C ILE A 5 -10.18 4.41 -5.45
N TYR A 6 -10.80 3.26 -5.32
CA TYR A 6 -12.21 3.14 -4.91
C TYR A 6 -12.27 3.06 -3.37
N ALA A 7 -12.09 4.23 -2.70
CA ALA A 7 -11.93 4.30 -1.24
C ALA A 7 -13.10 3.64 -0.49
N LYS A 8 -14.33 3.81 -0.98
CA LYS A 8 -15.53 3.22 -0.38
C LYS A 8 -15.46 1.70 -0.31
N LYS A 9 -14.92 1.03 -1.35
CA LYS A 9 -14.77 -0.44 -1.38
C LYS A 9 -13.94 -0.95 -0.21
N PHE A 10 -12.92 -0.21 0.20
CA PHE A 10 -12.05 -0.57 1.32
C PHE A 10 -12.64 -0.12 2.66
N SER A 11 -13.30 1.04 2.71
CA SER A 11 -13.92 1.54 3.94
C SER A 11 -15.13 0.73 4.39
N ASP A 12 -15.83 0.06 3.49
CA ASP A 12 -16.96 -0.81 3.79
C ASP A 12 -16.53 -2.24 4.14
N ALA A 13 -15.22 -2.54 4.12
CA ALA A 13 -14.68 -3.85 4.42
C ALA A 13 -14.90 -4.28 5.87
N HIS A 14 -15.04 -5.57 6.07
CA HIS A 14 -15.26 -6.17 7.39
C HIS A 14 -14.00 -6.84 7.91
N SER A 15 -13.79 -6.75 9.23
CA SER A 15 -12.71 -7.49 9.87
C SER A 15 -13.00 -8.99 9.84
N ASP A 16 -12.02 -9.77 9.39
CA ASP A 16 -12.07 -11.22 9.30
C ASP A 16 -11.20 -11.86 10.38
N PRO A 17 -11.77 -12.69 11.27
CA PRO A 17 -11.00 -13.36 12.34
C PRO A 17 -9.81 -14.18 11.84
N ARG A 18 -9.84 -14.67 10.59
CA ARG A 18 -8.72 -15.42 10.00
C ARG A 18 -7.42 -14.60 9.99
N TRP A 19 -7.51 -13.28 9.89
CA TRP A 19 -6.41 -12.36 9.72
C TRP A 19 -6.21 -11.40 10.90
N SER A 20 -7.00 -11.53 11.97
CA SER A 20 -6.95 -10.65 13.16
C SER A 20 -5.88 -11.10 14.17
N GLY A 21 -5.78 -10.40 15.31
CA GLY A 21 -4.78 -10.63 16.35
C GLY A 21 -3.44 -9.95 16.03
N ASN A 22 -2.33 -10.47 16.55
CA ASN A 22 -0.99 -9.94 16.28
C ASN A 22 -0.49 -10.33 14.88
N ALA A 23 -1.27 -9.97 13.85
CA ALA A 23 -0.99 -10.29 12.46
C ALA A 23 -0.33 -9.11 11.74
N ILE A 24 0.82 -9.37 11.13
CA ILE A 24 1.49 -8.50 10.18
C ILE A 24 1.04 -8.88 8.78
N GLY A 25 0.40 -7.97 8.06
CA GLY A 25 -0.01 -8.16 6.67
C GLY A 25 1.04 -7.66 5.70
N PHE A 26 1.34 -8.45 4.68
CA PHE A 26 2.14 -8.06 3.53
C PHE A 26 1.37 -8.41 2.25
N MET A 27 1.39 -7.53 1.25
CA MET A 27 0.76 -7.80 -0.03
C MET A 27 1.63 -7.36 -1.20
N GLY A 28 1.87 -8.27 -2.13
CA GLY A 28 2.63 -7.99 -3.34
C GLY A 28 3.20 -9.24 -3.98
N ARG A 29 3.98 -9.04 -5.05
CA ARG A 29 4.79 -10.10 -5.66
C ARG A 29 6.01 -10.36 -4.79
N PHE A 30 5.88 -11.23 -3.82
CA PHE A 30 6.84 -11.38 -2.74
C PHE A 30 8.21 -11.95 -3.18
N GLU A 31 8.33 -12.48 -4.39
CA GLU A 31 9.61 -12.88 -5.00
C GLU A 31 10.37 -11.70 -5.62
N GLU A 32 9.72 -10.56 -5.88
CA GLU A 32 10.40 -9.35 -6.34
C GLU A 32 11.17 -8.73 -5.17
N SER A 33 12.51 -8.70 -5.25
CA SER A 33 13.39 -8.19 -4.19
C SER A 33 13.02 -6.77 -3.74
N ARG A 34 12.64 -5.91 -4.71
CA ARG A 34 12.21 -4.54 -4.41
C ARG A 34 10.95 -4.44 -3.55
N LYS A 35 10.17 -5.51 -3.38
CA LYS A 35 9.02 -5.55 -2.47
C LYS A 35 9.43 -5.74 -1.01
N GLY A 36 10.69 -6.09 -0.77
CA GLY A 36 11.33 -6.04 0.53
C GLY A 36 10.84 -7.08 1.54
N LEU A 37 10.20 -8.19 1.11
CA LEU A 37 9.80 -9.24 2.05
C LEU A 37 11.01 -9.77 2.84
N SER A 38 12.21 -9.77 2.26
CA SER A 38 13.45 -10.14 2.94
C SER A 38 13.71 -9.27 4.17
N VAL A 39 13.49 -7.95 4.08
CA VAL A 39 13.68 -7.02 5.21
C VAL A 39 12.74 -7.37 6.37
N LEU A 40 11.48 -7.73 6.06
CA LEU A 40 10.53 -8.19 7.09
C LEU A 40 10.94 -9.54 7.69
N ILE A 41 11.47 -10.46 6.88
CA ILE A 41 11.97 -11.76 7.37
C ILE A 41 13.15 -11.56 8.32
N GLU A 42 14.07 -10.66 8.00
CA GLU A 42 15.22 -10.31 8.84
C GLU A 42 14.82 -9.62 10.14
N ALA A 43 13.77 -8.80 10.13
CA ALA A 43 13.22 -8.14 11.31
C ALA A 43 12.48 -9.11 12.27
N LEU A 44 11.95 -10.21 11.73
CA LEU A 44 11.02 -11.08 12.44
C LEU A 44 11.56 -11.72 13.73
N PRO A 45 12.83 -12.15 13.83
CA PRO A 45 13.37 -12.68 15.09
C PRO A 45 13.25 -11.72 16.26
N ALA A 46 13.58 -10.44 16.07
CA ALA A 46 13.46 -9.41 17.11
C ALA A 46 11.99 -9.14 17.46
N ILE A 47 11.09 -9.17 16.47
CA ILE A 47 9.65 -9.03 16.71
C ILE A 47 9.12 -10.20 17.53
N ILE A 48 9.48 -11.45 17.20
CA ILE A 48 9.04 -12.66 17.92
C ILE A 48 9.49 -12.63 19.37
N GLU A 49 10.68 -12.11 19.66
CA GLU A 49 11.19 -12.00 21.05
C GLU A 49 10.25 -11.17 21.92
N LYS A 50 9.66 -10.10 21.38
CA LYS A 50 8.78 -9.17 22.11
C LYS A 50 7.30 -9.51 21.96
N ILE A 51 6.91 -10.14 20.84
CA ILE A 51 5.53 -10.52 20.49
C ILE A 51 5.54 -12.00 20.10
N PRO A 52 5.55 -12.94 21.05
CA PRO A 52 5.74 -14.37 20.79
C PRO A 52 4.64 -15.01 19.92
N ASP A 53 3.46 -14.43 19.84
CA ASP A 53 2.32 -14.89 19.05
C ASP A 53 2.16 -14.17 17.70
N VAL A 54 3.15 -13.35 17.30
CA VAL A 54 3.13 -12.67 16.01
C VAL A 54 3.11 -13.68 14.87
N ARG A 55 2.33 -13.37 13.85
CA ARG A 55 2.27 -14.11 12.59
C ARG A 55 2.33 -13.15 11.41
N VAL A 56 2.89 -13.61 10.30
CA VAL A 56 3.00 -12.86 9.06
C VAL A 56 2.09 -13.50 8.03
N ILE A 57 1.20 -12.72 7.46
CA ILE A 57 0.26 -13.16 6.43
C ILE A 57 0.63 -12.47 5.12
N VAL A 58 1.00 -13.28 4.13
CA VAL A 58 1.51 -12.84 2.83
C VAL A 58 0.46 -13.12 1.77
N ALA A 59 -0.07 -12.07 1.15
CA ALA A 59 -0.96 -12.17 0.02
C ALA A 59 -0.28 -11.71 -1.27
N GLY A 60 -0.55 -12.40 -2.37
CA GLY A 60 -0.03 -12.06 -3.69
C GLY A 60 0.55 -13.26 -4.43
N PRO A 61 0.90 -13.08 -5.70
CA PRO A 61 1.47 -14.14 -6.52
C PRO A 61 2.94 -14.40 -6.16
N GLY A 62 3.36 -15.65 -6.28
CA GLY A 62 4.72 -16.15 -6.05
C GLY A 62 4.68 -17.61 -5.61
N ASN A 63 5.84 -18.25 -5.57
CA ASN A 63 6.00 -19.60 -5.05
C ASN A 63 6.49 -19.53 -3.59
N PRO A 64 5.69 -19.91 -2.59
CA PRO A 64 6.11 -19.87 -1.19
C PRO A 64 7.39 -20.69 -0.89
N ALA A 65 7.64 -21.77 -1.63
CA ALA A 65 8.81 -22.61 -1.42
C ALA A 65 10.12 -21.84 -1.62
N THR A 66 10.18 -20.93 -2.60
CA THR A 66 11.38 -20.12 -2.87
C THR A 66 11.80 -19.26 -1.68
N ILE A 67 10.82 -18.85 -0.88
CA ILE A 67 11.03 -18.03 0.33
C ILE A 67 11.27 -18.95 1.54
N LEU A 68 10.39 -19.94 1.74
CA LEU A 68 10.44 -20.82 2.91
C LEU A 68 11.73 -21.64 2.98
N ASP A 69 12.26 -22.10 1.83
CA ASP A 69 13.49 -22.91 1.80
C ASP A 69 14.72 -22.13 2.28
N GLN A 70 14.70 -20.81 2.16
CA GLN A 70 15.78 -19.91 2.62
C GLN A 70 15.61 -19.49 4.08
N MET A 71 14.44 -19.72 4.69
CA MET A 71 14.17 -19.34 6.07
C MET A 71 14.64 -20.39 7.07
N GLN A 72 15.03 -19.92 8.25
CA GLN A 72 15.24 -20.78 9.41
C GLN A 72 13.94 -21.52 9.77
N PRO A 73 13.99 -22.81 10.11
CA PRO A 73 12.80 -23.64 10.32
C PRO A 73 11.79 -23.06 11.33
N HIS A 74 12.27 -22.43 12.41
CA HIS A 74 11.41 -21.87 13.46
C HIS A 74 10.64 -20.61 13.02
N LEU A 75 11.08 -19.93 11.95
CA LEU A 75 10.37 -18.78 11.37
C LEU A 75 9.26 -19.21 10.42
N ARG A 76 9.43 -20.33 9.71
CA ARG A 76 8.48 -20.80 8.68
C ARG A 76 7.05 -20.92 9.21
N GLN A 77 6.88 -21.41 10.42
CA GLN A 77 5.57 -21.57 11.07
C GLN A 77 4.84 -20.27 11.38
N ARG A 78 5.54 -19.13 11.29
CA ARG A 78 4.96 -17.81 11.50
C ARG A 78 4.31 -17.25 10.23
N PHE A 79 4.61 -17.83 9.07
CA PHE A 79 4.13 -17.37 7.79
C PHE A 79 2.92 -18.14 7.30
N THR A 80 1.94 -17.40 6.80
CA THR A 80 0.80 -17.93 6.04
C THR A 80 0.79 -17.26 4.68
N PHE A 81 0.94 -18.04 3.62
CA PHE A 81 0.87 -17.56 2.23
C PHE A 81 -0.53 -17.84 1.68
N LEU A 82 -1.24 -16.78 1.29
CA LEU A 82 -2.61 -16.87 0.78
C LEU A 82 -2.65 -17.03 -0.74
N GLY A 83 -1.51 -16.77 -1.44
CA GLY A 83 -1.54 -16.65 -2.89
C GLY A 83 -2.34 -15.43 -3.34
N ARG A 84 -2.92 -15.49 -4.54
CA ARG A 84 -3.82 -14.46 -5.05
C ARG A 84 -5.14 -14.53 -4.31
N ILE A 85 -5.58 -13.42 -3.77
CA ILE A 85 -6.88 -13.28 -3.11
C ILE A 85 -7.81 -12.42 -3.97
N SER A 86 -9.12 -12.52 -3.71
CA SER A 86 -10.14 -11.69 -4.37
C SER A 86 -10.00 -10.23 -3.95
N GLU A 87 -10.61 -9.33 -4.70
CA GLU A 87 -10.65 -7.92 -4.33
C GLU A 87 -11.45 -7.66 -3.05
N GLU A 88 -12.44 -8.50 -2.74
CA GLU A 88 -13.19 -8.45 -1.50
C GLU A 88 -12.32 -8.92 -0.32
N ASP A 89 -11.66 -10.08 -0.46
CA ASP A 89 -10.70 -10.56 0.54
C ASP A 89 -9.54 -9.58 0.76
N LYS A 90 -9.10 -8.86 -0.29
CA LYS A 90 -8.08 -7.82 -0.18
C LYS A 90 -8.51 -6.70 0.76
N ALA A 91 -9.73 -6.19 0.59
CA ALA A 91 -10.27 -5.14 1.45
C ALA A 91 -10.43 -5.65 2.89
N ASN A 92 -11.02 -6.84 3.08
CA ASN A 92 -11.18 -7.47 4.39
C ASN A 92 -9.83 -7.79 5.05
N PHE A 93 -8.83 -8.21 4.29
CA PHE A 93 -7.47 -8.45 4.78
C PHE A 93 -6.85 -7.16 5.36
N MET A 94 -6.94 -6.05 4.61
CA MET A 94 -6.41 -4.75 5.06
C MET A 94 -7.10 -4.23 6.31
N SER A 95 -8.40 -4.48 6.47
CA SER A 95 -9.15 -4.08 7.66
C SER A 95 -8.90 -4.97 8.88
N SER A 96 -8.27 -6.13 8.71
CA SER A 96 -8.16 -7.17 9.73
C SER A 96 -6.79 -7.27 10.39
N VAL A 97 -5.72 -7.04 9.62
CA VAL A 97 -4.35 -7.17 10.14
C VAL A 97 -4.04 -6.09 11.17
N ALA A 98 -3.25 -6.42 12.20
CA ALA A 98 -2.88 -5.45 13.22
C ALA A 98 -2.04 -4.31 12.63
N ILE A 99 -1.08 -4.66 11.76
CA ILE A 99 -0.29 -3.71 10.99
C ILE A 99 -0.17 -4.22 9.54
N TYR A 100 -0.25 -3.30 8.59
CA TYR A 100 0.07 -3.56 7.19
C TYR A 100 1.48 -3.07 6.89
N VAL A 101 2.38 -3.97 6.50
CA VAL A 101 3.79 -3.65 6.27
C VAL A 101 4.09 -3.61 4.78
N ALA A 102 4.67 -2.50 4.32
CA ALA A 102 5.15 -2.30 2.95
C ALA A 102 6.66 -1.97 2.96
N PRO A 103 7.53 -2.98 3.03
CA PRO A 103 8.97 -2.78 3.19
C PRO A 103 9.69 -2.61 1.85
N ASN A 104 9.07 -1.95 0.89
CA ASN A 104 9.63 -1.78 -0.45
C ASN A 104 10.97 -1.03 -0.39
N THR A 105 11.94 -1.45 -1.20
CA THR A 105 13.26 -0.83 -1.29
C THR A 105 13.36 0.17 -2.43
N GLY A 106 12.32 0.28 -3.26
CA GLY A 106 12.24 1.24 -4.37
C GLY A 106 11.26 0.81 -5.46
N GLY A 107 11.30 1.55 -6.58
CA GLY A 107 10.52 1.21 -7.78
C GLY A 107 9.01 1.45 -7.65
N GLU A 108 8.59 2.29 -6.72
CA GLU A 108 7.20 2.72 -6.58
C GLU A 108 7.06 4.19 -7.03
N SER A 109 5.99 4.46 -7.77
CA SER A 109 5.70 5.82 -8.25
C SER A 109 4.69 6.56 -7.38
N PHE A 110 3.77 5.84 -6.73
CA PHE A 110 2.72 6.42 -5.90
C PHE A 110 2.44 5.60 -4.64
N GLY A 111 2.31 4.28 -4.76
CA GLY A 111 1.96 3.40 -3.64
C GLY A 111 0.45 3.16 -3.51
N ILE A 112 -0.23 2.84 -4.63
CA ILE A 112 -1.68 2.56 -4.64
C ILE A 112 -2.07 1.60 -3.50
N ILE A 113 -1.28 0.56 -3.27
CA ILE A 113 -1.54 -0.43 -2.23
C ILE A 113 -1.58 0.19 -0.82
N LEU A 114 -0.78 1.24 -0.56
CA LEU A 114 -0.83 1.95 0.73
C LEU A 114 -2.09 2.80 0.83
N ALA A 115 -2.49 3.50 -0.25
CA ALA A 115 -3.73 4.27 -0.26
C ALA A 115 -4.94 3.36 0.01
N GLU A 116 -4.96 2.15 -0.57
CA GLU A 116 -5.98 1.13 -0.32
C GLU A 116 -5.93 0.63 1.14
N ALA A 117 -4.74 0.38 1.68
CA ALA A 117 -4.58 -0.06 3.07
C ALA A 117 -5.05 1.02 4.06
N LEU A 118 -4.72 2.29 3.82
CA LEU A 118 -5.23 3.43 4.59
C LEU A 118 -6.76 3.49 4.53
N ALA A 119 -7.36 3.37 3.34
CA ALA A 119 -8.81 3.39 3.16
C ALA A 119 -9.49 2.23 3.91
N GLY A 120 -8.86 1.05 3.95
CA GLY A 120 -9.29 -0.11 4.74
C GLY A 120 -9.14 0.07 6.25
N GLY A 121 -8.50 1.14 6.70
CA GLY A 121 -8.26 1.40 8.11
C GLY A 121 -7.13 0.55 8.72
N ALA A 122 -6.19 0.09 7.90
CA ALA A 122 -4.99 -0.56 8.40
C ALA A 122 -4.07 0.45 9.12
N SER A 123 -3.41 0.01 10.18
CA SER A 123 -2.23 0.72 10.69
C SER A 123 -1.04 0.40 9.78
N VAL A 124 -0.68 1.36 8.92
CA VAL A 124 0.36 1.18 7.90
C VAL A 124 1.73 1.44 8.50
N LEU A 125 2.68 0.53 8.25
CA LEU A 125 4.11 0.68 8.46
C LEU A 125 4.82 0.50 7.11
N ALA A 126 5.49 1.53 6.60
CA ALA A 126 6.14 1.49 5.31
C ALA A 126 7.57 1.99 5.38
N SER A 127 8.41 1.58 4.40
CA SER A 127 9.73 2.17 4.23
C SER A 127 9.63 3.65 3.81
N ASP A 128 10.65 4.43 4.13
CA ASP A 128 10.74 5.87 3.85
C ASP A 128 11.16 6.20 2.41
N ILE A 129 10.90 5.29 1.46
CA ILE A 129 11.13 5.61 0.05
C ILE A 129 10.28 6.81 -0.38
N PRO A 130 10.75 7.68 -1.30
CA PRO A 130 10.12 8.97 -1.59
C PRO A 130 8.62 8.90 -1.89
N ALA A 131 8.16 7.85 -2.60
CA ALA A 131 6.74 7.67 -2.92
C ALA A 131 5.90 7.40 -1.66
N PHE A 132 6.40 6.58 -0.74
CA PHE A 132 5.69 6.21 0.48
C PHE A 132 5.74 7.32 1.53
N ASP A 133 6.88 7.96 1.69
CA ASP A 133 7.04 9.11 2.57
C ASP A 133 6.08 10.25 2.18
N SER A 134 6.03 10.58 0.89
CA SER A 134 5.08 11.57 0.35
C SER A 134 3.62 11.17 0.56
N LEU A 135 3.26 9.91 0.25
CA LEU A 135 1.89 9.41 0.39
C LEU A 135 1.43 9.42 1.87
N LEU A 136 2.33 9.03 2.78
CA LEU A 136 2.02 8.97 4.21
C LEU A 136 2.18 10.33 4.91
N GLY A 137 2.42 11.40 4.16
CA GLY A 137 2.52 12.77 4.69
C GLY A 137 3.63 12.89 5.73
N HIS A 138 4.81 12.32 5.42
CA HIS A 138 5.99 12.33 6.30
C HIS A 138 5.71 11.70 7.68
N GLY A 139 5.02 10.57 7.69
CA GLY A 139 4.68 9.83 8.91
C GLY A 139 3.37 10.26 9.60
N LYS A 140 2.63 11.24 9.04
CA LYS A 140 1.38 11.72 9.63
C LYS A 140 0.22 10.72 9.53
N TYR A 141 0.17 9.94 8.44
CA TYR A 141 -0.94 9.05 8.12
C TYR A 141 -0.57 7.56 8.15
N GLY A 142 0.65 7.26 8.53
CA GLY A 142 1.20 5.93 8.70
C GLY A 142 2.58 6.03 9.32
N SER A 143 3.11 4.96 9.86
CA SER A 143 4.47 4.93 10.41
C SER A 143 5.48 4.67 9.31
N LEU A 144 6.66 5.27 9.43
CA LEU A 144 7.77 5.08 8.52
C LEU A 144 8.95 4.41 9.25
N PHE A 145 9.69 3.61 8.52
CA PHE A 145 10.98 3.08 8.94
C PHE A 145 12.01 3.29 7.81
N GLN A 146 13.30 3.34 8.17
CA GLN A 146 14.38 3.52 7.21
C GLN A 146 14.42 2.35 6.23
N SER A 147 14.38 2.64 4.93
CA SER A 147 14.40 1.64 3.87
C SER A 147 15.60 0.69 4.02
N GLU A 148 15.40 -0.61 3.78
CA GLU A 148 16.40 -1.68 3.91
C GLU A 148 16.94 -1.90 5.33
N ASN A 149 16.40 -1.22 6.35
CA ASN A 149 16.80 -1.36 7.74
C ASN A 149 15.82 -2.27 8.51
N SER A 150 16.20 -3.55 8.67
CA SER A 150 15.39 -4.54 9.38
C SER A 150 15.28 -4.27 10.88
N GLU A 151 16.25 -3.60 11.50
CA GLU A 151 16.25 -3.25 12.92
C GLU A 151 15.21 -2.15 13.19
N ASP A 152 15.20 -1.07 12.39
CA ASP A 152 14.21 0.01 12.52
C ASP A 152 12.79 -0.50 12.18
N LEU A 153 12.64 -1.38 11.17
CA LEU A 153 11.37 -2.04 10.90
C LEU A 153 10.88 -2.82 12.15
N ALA A 154 11.77 -3.60 12.79
CA ALA A 154 11.42 -4.38 13.96
C ALA A 154 11.00 -3.47 15.13
N GLU A 155 11.72 -2.41 15.41
CA GLU A 155 11.41 -1.46 16.48
C GLU A 155 10.02 -0.82 16.27
N ARG A 156 9.74 -0.31 15.06
CA ARG A 156 8.46 0.29 14.72
C ARG A 156 7.31 -0.73 14.77
N ALA A 157 7.54 -1.94 14.26
CA ALA A 157 6.53 -2.99 14.32
C ALA A 157 6.18 -3.37 15.76
N ILE A 158 7.18 -3.52 16.64
CA ILE A 158 7.01 -3.81 18.07
C ILE A 158 6.24 -2.67 18.77
N GLU A 159 6.61 -1.41 18.52
CA GLU A 159 5.91 -0.25 19.03
C GLU A 159 4.42 -0.29 18.68
N LEU A 160 4.11 -0.48 17.40
CA LEU A 160 2.74 -0.54 16.93
C LEU A 160 1.99 -1.75 17.49
N LEU A 161 2.58 -2.94 17.50
CA LEU A 161 1.92 -4.16 18.01
C LEU A 161 1.59 -4.05 19.49
N ASN A 162 2.47 -3.44 20.29
CA ASN A 162 2.27 -3.22 21.73
C ASN A 162 1.34 -2.05 22.06
N ASN A 163 1.02 -1.18 21.08
CA ASN A 163 0.21 0.01 21.34
C ASN A 163 -1.07 0.07 20.47
N PRO A 164 -2.14 -0.61 20.89
CA PRO A 164 -3.41 -0.60 20.15
C PRO A 164 -4.02 0.80 19.98
N GLU A 165 -3.81 1.71 20.92
CA GLU A 165 -4.32 3.07 20.84
C GLU A 165 -3.60 3.87 19.75
N LEU A 166 -2.27 3.75 19.68
CA LEU A 166 -1.48 4.35 18.62
C LEU A 166 -1.92 3.83 17.25
N ARG A 167 -2.08 2.51 17.13
CA ARG A 167 -2.60 1.91 15.87
C ARG A 167 -3.95 2.50 15.47
N ARG A 168 -4.91 2.61 16.40
CA ARG A 168 -6.24 3.17 16.10
C ARG A 168 -6.15 4.64 15.67
N THR A 169 -5.29 5.41 16.34
CA THR A 169 -5.09 6.83 16.02
C THR A 169 -4.55 7.01 14.61
N ILE A 170 -3.49 6.28 14.27
CA ILE A 170 -2.85 6.32 12.95
C ILE A 170 -3.83 5.81 11.87
N ALA A 171 -4.49 4.67 12.11
CA ALA A 171 -5.44 4.09 11.19
C ALA A 171 -6.64 5.02 10.91
N LYS A 172 -7.16 5.70 11.94
CA LYS A 172 -8.23 6.68 11.77
C LYS A 172 -7.79 7.87 10.91
N ALA A 173 -6.64 8.46 11.23
CA ALA A 173 -6.11 9.59 10.46
C ALA A 173 -5.81 9.18 9.00
N GLY A 174 -5.24 7.99 8.79
CA GLY A 174 -4.98 7.43 7.46
C GLY A 174 -6.26 7.19 6.66
N ARG A 175 -7.30 6.63 7.29
CA ARG A 175 -8.59 6.36 6.64
C ARG A 175 -9.32 7.64 6.22
N GLU A 176 -9.30 8.66 7.06
CA GLU A 176 -9.86 9.98 6.72
C GLU A 176 -9.11 10.61 5.54
N TYR A 177 -7.78 10.54 5.56
CA TYR A 177 -6.94 11.08 4.50
C TYR A 177 -7.12 10.33 3.17
N ALA A 178 -7.29 9.02 3.21
CA ALA A 178 -7.46 8.17 2.02
C ALA A 178 -8.70 8.55 1.18
N GLN A 179 -9.71 9.19 1.77
CA GLN A 179 -10.87 9.71 1.03
C GLN A 179 -10.47 10.75 -0.02
N SER A 180 -9.37 11.46 0.19
CA SER A 180 -8.84 12.41 -0.79
C SER A 180 -8.28 11.76 -2.06
N PHE A 181 -8.10 10.46 -2.06
CA PHE A 181 -7.68 9.64 -3.20
C PHE A 181 -8.84 8.90 -3.87
N ASP A 182 -10.09 9.09 -3.40
CA ASP A 182 -11.23 8.52 -4.10
C ASP A 182 -11.30 9.02 -5.55
N TRP A 183 -11.68 8.12 -6.47
CA TRP A 183 -11.74 8.47 -7.90
C TRP A 183 -12.64 9.67 -8.18
N ASP A 184 -13.74 9.83 -7.43
CA ASP A 184 -14.63 10.95 -7.62
C ASP A 184 -13.92 12.28 -7.29
N VAL A 185 -13.16 12.32 -6.18
CA VAL A 185 -12.36 13.50 -5.78
C VAL A 185 -11.19 13.75 -6.72
N VAL A 186 -10.51 12.69 -7.16
CA VAL A 186 -9.36 12.81 -8.09
C VAL A 186 -9.85 13.30 -9.45
N ALA A 187 -10.98 12.78 -9.95
CA ALA A 187 -11.55 13.20 -11.22
C ALA A 187 -11.93 14.70 -11.22
N GLU A 188 -12.59 15.18 -10.15
CA GLU A 188 -12.91 16.62 -10.02
C GLU A 188 -11.65 17.48 -10.11
N ARG A 189 -10.58 17.14 -9.39
CA ARG A 189 -9.31 17.87 -9.46
C ARG A 189 -8.68 17.86 -10.86
N ILE A 190 -8.86 16.76 -11.60
CA ILE A 190 -8.39 16.67 -12.99
C ILE A 190 -9.20 17.61 -13.87
N TYR A 191 -10.52 17.65 -13.71
CA TYR A 191 -11.39 18.59 -14.44
C TYR A 191 -11.01 20.04 -14.18
N ASP A 192 -10.78 20.43 -12.91
CA ASP A 192 -10.36 21.79 -12.55
C ASP A 192 -9.06 22.20 -13.28
N VAL A 193 -8.09 21.27 -13.40
CA VAL A 193 -6.84 21.54 -14.12
C VAL A 193 -7.10 21.74 -15.62
N TYR A 194 -7.99 20.93 -16.22
CA TYR A 194 -8.37 21.11 -17.63
C TYR A 194 -9.10 22.44 -17.86
N GLU A 195 -10.03 22.81 -16.98
CA GLU A 195 -10.73 24.09 -17.08
C GLU A 195 -9.75 25.27 -16.97
N MET A 196 -8.84 25.25 -15.99
CA MET A 196 -7.80 26.28 -15.86
C MET A 196 -6.91 26.37 -17.10
N ALA A 197 -6.57 25.24 -17.72
CA ALA A 197 -5.76 25.22 -18.94
C ALA A 197 -6.53 25.77 -20.16
N MET A 198 -7.85 25.61 -20.20
CA MET A 198 -8.69 26.11 -21.30
C MET A 198 -9.00 27.59 -21.17
N VAL A 199 -9.14 28.16 -19.96
CA VAL A 199 -9.42 29.57 -19.73
C VAL A 199 -8.28 30.50 -20.18
N GLY A 200 -7.07 29.99 -20.35
CA GLY A 200 -5.89 30.76 -20.81
C GLY A 200 -5.61 30.68 -22.32
N HIS A 201 -6.40 29.93 -23.07
CA HIS A 201 -6.23 29.79 -24.51
C HIS A 201 -7.53 30.19 -25.21
N ASP A 202 -7.53 31.33 -25.90
CA ASP A 202 -8.40 31.53 -27.07
C ASP A 202 -8.29 30.27 -27.92
N GLY A 203 -9.40 29.55 -28.08
CA GLY A 203 -9.43 28.17 -28.55
C GLY A 203 -8.40 27.90 -29.64
N VAL A 204 -7.70 26.77 -29.52
CA VAL A 204 -6.83 26.29 -30.59
C VAL A 204 -7.69 26.23 -31.85
N THR A 205 -7.63 27.29 -32.66
CA THR A 205 -8.17 27.29 -33.97
C THR A 205 -7.35 26.24 -34.73
N LEU A 206 -7.93 25.04 -34.86
CA LEU A 206 -7.40 24.02 -35.76
C LEU A 206 -7.29 24.72 -37.09
N SER A 207 -6.09 25.14 -37.45
CA SER A 207 -5.85 25.65 -38.82
C SER A 207 -6.33 24.54 -39.75
N SER A 208 -7.03 24.96 -40.81
CA SER A 208 -7.60 24.07 -41.84
C SER A 208 -6.57 23.20 -42.57
N ASP A 209 -5.34 23.15 -42.11
CA ASP A 209 -4.21 22.43 -42.68
C ASP A 209 -3.92 21.09 -41.96
N ASN A 210 -4.96 20.47 -41.41
CA ASN A 210 -4.86 19.14 -40.74
C ASN A 210 -4.85 17.98 -41.71
N ARG A 211 -4.24 18.13 -42.91
CA ARG A 211 -4.04 17.03 -43.87
C ARG A 211 -3.21 15.89 -43.29
N ALA A 212 -2.31 16.18 -42.36
CA ALA A 212 -1.50 15.16 -41.68
C ALA A 212 -2.34 14.28 -40.72
N TRP A 213 -3.29 14.88 -39.98
CA TRP A 213 -4.17 14.14 -39.04
C TRP A 213 -5.26 13.35 -39.79
N ASN A 214 -5.83 13.90 -40.83
CA ASN A 214 -6.83 13.18 -41.65
C ASN A 214 -6.22 11.95 -42.34
N LYS A 215 -4.95 12.05 -42.75
CA LYS A 215 -4.22 10.92 -43.36
C LYS A 215 -3.92 9.81 -42.34
N LEU A 216 -3.69 10.15 -41.07
CA LEU A 216 -3.44 9.19 -40.00
C LEU A 216 -4.73 8.47 -39.55
N LEU A 217 -5.89 9.13 -39.68
CA LEU A 217 -7.20 8.59 -39.29
C LEU A 217 -7.96 7.93 -40.45
N GLY A 218 -7.33 7.77 -41.63
CA GLY A 218 -7.95 7.10 -42.78
C GLY A 218 -9.22 7.79 -43.32
N ARG A 219 -9.39 9.09 -43.05
CA ARG A 219 -10.50 9.90 -43.57
C ARG A 219 -10.01 10.69 -44.81
N ASN A 220 -10.47 10.30 -45.99
CA ASN A 220 -10.35 11.08 -47.24
C ASN A 220 -11.32 12.26 -47.22
#